data_72941fef1abbc1d6fafb83335cc6ff27
#
_entry.id   72941fef1abbc1d6fafb83335cc6ff27
#
_cell.length_a   1.000
_cell.length_b   1.000
_cell.length_c   1.000
_cell.angle_alpha   90.00
_cell.angle_beta   90.00
_cell.angle_gamma   90.00
#
_symmetry.space_group_name_H-M   'P 1'
#
loop_
_entity.id
_entity.type
_entity.pdbx_description
1 polymer ?
#
loop_
_entity_poly.entity_id
_entity_poly.type
_entity_poly.pdbx_seq_one_letter_code
_entity_poly.pdbx_strand_id
1 'polypeptide(L)'
;EELVRLLGRSDHAINYDQARDLLDHPDQEVRVTLARRDDLEPEILYFLARDPDTDVRRAVAVNPNTPQKAQVVLAEDSAGEVRTDLADRLGKLLPDLSEDEKDKAWRATHQALTLLARDQLPMVRRVLSETLKKLPAAPRDVILTLANDEDTDVAGPILQFSPVLTDDDLLSVIPSSPL
;
A
#
# COMPACT_ATOMS: atom_id res chain seq x y z
N GLU A 1 12.86 -19.93 17.91
CA GLU A 1 12.55 -20.85 16.78
C GLU A 1 11.21 -21.59 16.97
N GLU A 2 10.93 -22.18 18.15
CA GLU A 2 9.68 -22.93 18.40
C GLU A 2 8.44 -22.01 18.35
N LEU A 3 8.52 -20.81 18.94
CA LEU A 3 7.44 -19.82 18.91
C LEU A 3 7.15 -19.32 17.49
N VAL A 4 8.18 -19.04 16.68
CA VAL A 4 8.04 -18.65 15.27
C VAL A 4 7.35 -19.75 14.48
N ARG A 5 7.74 -21.02 14.69
CA ARG A 5 7.10 -22.16 14.05
C ARG A 5 5.63 -22.29 14.45
N LEU A 6 5.30 -22.05 15.71
CA LEU A 6 3.93 -22.11 16.22
C LEU A 6 3.07 -20.98 15.62
N LEU A 7 3.58 -19.76 15.63
CA LEU A 7 2.90 -18.58 15.06
C LEU A 7 2.69 -18.68 13.55
N GLY A 8 3.62 -19.31 12.82
CA GLY A 8 3.52 -19.51 11.38
C GLY A 8 2.50 -20.57 10.94
N ARG A 9 1.86 -21.26 11.89
CA ARG A 9 0.84 -22.30 11.59
C ARG A 9 -0.54 -21.66 11.52
N SER A 10 -1.21 -21.83 10.40
CA SER A 10 -2.59 -21.36 10.19
C SER A 10 -3.65 -22.13 10.99
N ASP A 11 -3.31 -23.33 11.48
CA ASP A 11 -4.19 -24.15 12.31
C ASP A 11 -4.17 -23.77 13.80
N HIS A 12 -3.30 -22.83 14.20
CA HIS A 12 -3.20 -22.32 15.56
C HIS A 12 -3.67 -20.87 15.62
N ALA A 13 -4.96 -20.69 15.93
CA ALA A 13 -5.51 -19.34 16.12
C ALA A 13 -4.89 -18.66 17.35
N ILE A 14 -4.59 -17.37 17.22
CA ILE A 14 -4.10 -16.54 18.30
C ILE A 14 -5.18 -15.54 18.71
N ASN A 15 -5.44 -15.40 20.00
CA ASN A 15 -6.37 -14.39 20.48
C ASN A 15 -5.69 -13.03 20.66
N TYR A 16 -6.52 -11.98 20.88
CA TYR A 16 -6.05 -10.62 21.02
C TYR A 16 -4.99 -10.44 22.12
N ASP A 17 -5.20 -11.02 23.32
CA ASP A 17 -4.27 -10.88 24.44
C ASP A 17 -2.92 -11.54 24.13
N GLN A 18 -2.93 -12.71 23.52
CA GLN A 18 -1.72 -13.40 23.07
C GLN A 18 -0.96 -12.59 22.01
N ALA A 19 -1.68 -12.02 21.04
CA ALA A 19 -1.08 -11.18 19.99
C ALA A 19 -0.48 -9.90 20.60
N ARG A 20 -1.21 -9.27 21.52
CA ARG A 20 -0.75 -8.06 22.22
C ARG A 20 0.53 -8.30 23.02
N ASP A 21 0.63 -9.43 23.73
CA ASP A 21 1.80 -9.76 24.53
C ASP A 21 3.06 -10.01 23.67
N LEU A 22 2.90 -10.22 22.36
CA LEU A 22 3.99 -10.42 21.40
C LEU A 22 4.42 -9.15 20.67
N LEU A 23 3.70 -8.02 20.84
CA LEU A 23 4.03 -6.76 20.15
C LEU A 23 5.45 -6.26 20.44
N ASP A 24 5.88 -6.40 21.69
CA ASP A 24 7.20 -5.96 22.15
C ASP A 24 8.17 -7.14 22.33
N HIS A 25 7.91 -8.28 21.67
CA HIS A 25 8.80 -9.44 21.79
C HIS A 25 10.21 -9.08 21.29
N PRO A 26 11.28 -9.40 22.05
CA PRO A 26 12.66 -8.99 21.71
C PRO A 26 13.16 -9.56 20.38
N ASP A 27 12.68 -10.74 20.00
CA ASP A 27 13.01 -11.38 18.73
C ASP A 27 12.15 -10.78 17.60
N GLN A 28 12.78 -10.08 16.67
CA GLN A 28 12.19 -9.51 15.48
C GLN A 28 11.43 -10.56 14.64
N GLU A 29 11.98 -11.79 14.52
CA GLU A 29 11.37 -12.83 13.70
C GLU A 29 9.98 -13.24 14.23
N VAL A 30 9.79 -13.20 15.54
CA VAL A 30 8.49 -13.40 16.19
C VAL A 30 7.50 -12.30 15.77
N ARG A 31 7.93 -11.02 15.82
CA ARG A 31 7.08 -9.90 15.44
C ARG A 31 6.77 -9.87 13.93
N VAL A 32 7.74 -10.23 13.06
CA VAL A 32 7.52 -10.40 11.61
C VAL A 32 6.52 -11.52 11.34
N THR A 33 6.67 -12.66 12.01
CA THR A 33 5.76 -13.80 11.85
C THR A 33 4.35 -13.45 12.34
N LEU A 34 4.24 -12.73 13.45
CA LEU A 34 2.97 -12.17 13.93
C LEU A 34 2.34 -11.26 12.87
N ALA A 35 3.09 -10.29 12.33
CA ALA A 35 2.59 -9.32 11.34
C ALA A 35 2.09 -9.96 10.02
N ARG A 36 2.55 -11.17 9.70
CA ARG A 36 2.12 -11.93 8.50
C ARG A 36 0.81 -12.69 8.66
N ARG A 37 0.30 -12.81 9.88
CA ARG A 37 -0.94 -13.54 10.12
C ARG A 37 -2.16 -12.80 9.56
N ASP A 38 -3.12 -13.55 9.09
CA ASP A 38 -4.38 -13.06 8.51
C ASP A 38 -5.56 -13.09 9.50
N ASP A 39 -5.33 -13.58 10.72
CA ASP A 39 -6.33 -13.69 11.79
C ASP A 39 -6.16 -12.65 12.91
N LEU A 40 -5.34 -11.60 12.68
CA LEU A 40 -5.11 -10.55 13.67
C LEU A 40 -6.21 -9.49 13.67
N GLU A 41 -6.51 -9.01 14.86
CA GLU A 41 -7.33 -7.79 15.02
C GLU A 41 -6.62 -6.57 14.41
N PRO A 42 -7.38 -5.65 13.76
CA PRO A 42 -6.82 -4.48 13.09
C PRO A 42 -5.93 -3.61 13.98
N GLU A 43 -6.21 -3.54 15.27
CA GLU A 43 -5.43 -2.80 16.25
C GLU A 43 -3.99 -3.32 16.37
N ILE A 44 -3.80 -4.63 16.35
CA ILE A 44 -2.48 -5.27 16.42
C ILE A 44 -1.64 -4.85 15.20
N LEU A 45 -2.21 -4.93 14.00
CA LEU A 45 -1.53 -4.49 12.77
C LEU A 45 -1.23 -2.99 12.79
N TYR A 46 -2.11 -2.16 13.36
CA TYR A 46 -1.87 -0.74 13.51
C TYR A 46 -0.68 -0.42 14.43
N PHE A 47 -0.50 -1.18 15.51
CA PHE A 47 0.68 -1.06 16.38
C PHE A 47 1.95 -1.50 15.64
N LEU A 48 1.94 -2.67 15.00
CA LEU A 48 3.08 -3.20 14.24
C LEU A 48 3.47 -2.32 13.04
N ALA A 49 2.56 -1.49 12.51
CA ALA A 49 2.87 -0.50 11.47
C ALA A 49 3.85 0.60 11.95
N ARG A 50 4.15 0.66 13.25
CA ARG A 50 5.11 1.58 13.87
C ARG A 50 6.27 0.85 14.54
N ASP A 51 6.44 -0.43 14.27
CA ASP A 51 7.54 -1.21 14.82
C ASP A 51 8.89 -0.56 14.46
N PRO A 52 9.87 -0.55 15.37
CA PRO A 52 11.20 -0.02 15.06
C PRO A 52 11.88 -0.76 13.91
N ASP A 53 11.54 -2.03 13.69
CA ASP A 53 12.13 -2.85 12.65
C ASP A 53 11.40 -2.72 11.30
N THR A 54 12.16 -2.51 10.25
CA THR A 54 11.63 -2.32 8.88
C THR A 54 10.95 -3.57 8.35
N ASP A 55 11.46 -4.77 8.65
CA ASP A 55 10.87 -6.01 8.12
C ASP A 55 9.51 -6.30 8.76
N VAL A 56 9.30 -5.90 10.02
CA VAL A 56 7.99 -5.96 10.66
C VAL A 56 7.01 -5.02 9.96
N ARG A 57 7.40 -3.76 9.73
CA ARG A 57 6.55 -2.78 9.03
C ARG A 57 6.26 -3.19 7.58
N ARG A 58 7.23 -3.80 6.88
CA ARG A 58 7.04 -4.40 5.54
C ARG A 58 6.02 -5.54 5.57
N ALA A 59 6.11 -6.43 6.57
CA ALA A 59 5.12 -7.51 6.75
C ALA A 59 3.70 -6.95 6.94
N VAL A 60 3.56 -5.85 7.69
CA VAL A 60 2.27 -5.14 7.81
C VAL A 60 1.85 -4.53 6.47
N ALA A 61 2.77 -3.89 5.73
CA ALA A 61 2.45 -3.24 4.46
C ALA A 61 1.82 -4.21 3.43
N VAL A 62 2.24 -5.47 3.42
CA VAL A 62 1.69 -6.49 2.51
C VAL A 62 0.53 -7.29 3.10
N ASN A 63 0.23 -7.15 4.39
CA ASN A 63 -0.85 -7.92 5.03
C ASN A 63 -2.22 -7.49 4.49
N PRO A 64 -3.07 -8.42 4.00
CA PRO A 64 -4.37 -8.08 3.43
C PRO A 64 -5.32 -7.41 4.43
N ASN A 65 -5.16 -7.67 5.72
CA ASN A 65 -6.02 -7.16 6.78
C ASN A 65 -5.51 -5.86 7.42
N THR A 66 -4.45 -5.27 6.87
CA THR A 66 -3.93 -3.99 7.36
C THR A 66 -4.99 -2.90 7.29
N PRO A 67 -5.35 -2.30 8.45
CA PRO A 67 -6.42 -1.31 8.50
C PRO A 67 -6.03 -0.02 7.78
N GLN A 68 -7.01 0.71 7.27
CA GLN A 68 -6.82 1.92 6.48
C GLN A 68 -5.98 2.99 7.21
N LYS A 69 -6.14 3.12 8.52
CA LYS A 69 -5.32 4.04 9.32
C LYS A 69 -3.84 3.69 9.30
N ALA A 70 -3.51 2.39 9.26
CA ALA A 70 -2.13 1.93 9.13
C ALA A 70 -1.58 2.19 7.72
N GLN A 71 -2.41 2.15 6.67
CA GLN A 71 -1.98 2.46 5.30
C GLN A 71 -1.42 3.88 5.19
N VAL A 72 -2.05 4.88 5.82
CA VAL A 72 -1.56 6.26 5.81
C VAL A 72 -0.22 6.36 6.54
N VAL A 73 -0.07 5.68 7.68
CA VAL A 73 1.19 5.64 8.44
C VAL A 73 2.31 5.03 7.60
N LEU A 74 2.04 3.91 6.94
CA LEU A 74 3.01 3.21 6.10
C LEU A 74 3.33 3.95 4.78
N ALA A 75 2.40 4.76 4.27
CA ALA A 75 2.66 5.63 3.10
C ALA A 75 3.64 6.77 3.41
N GLU A 76 3.81 7.12 4.69
CA GLU A 76 4.79 8.10 5.18
C GLU A 76 6.01 7.43 5.85
N ASP A 77 6.18 6.11 5.70
CA ASP A 77 7.30 5.38 6.29
C ASP A 77 8.65 5.91 5.81
N SER A 78 9.64 5.96 6.69
CA SER A 78 11.00 6.38 6.34
C SER A 78 11.69 5.44 5.34
N ALA A 79 11.37 4.14 5.37
CA ALA A 79 11.93 3.13 4.48
C ALA A 79 11.15 3.06 3.15
N GLY A 80 11.85 3.27 2.03
CA GLY A 80 11.25 3.20 0.69
C GLY A 80 10.67 1.83 0.36
N GLU A 81 11.25 0.77 0.89
CA GLU A 81 10.79 -0.61 0.73
C GLU A 81 9.39 -0.82 1.32
N VAL A 82 9.10 -0.23 2.48
CA VAL A 82 7.77 -0.29 3.12
C VAL A 82 6.74 0.42 2.23
N ARG A 83 7.08 1.62 1.71
CA ARG A 83 6.20 2.38 0.82
C ARG A 83 5.98 1.67 -0.51
N THR A 84 7.01 0.99 -1.06
CA THR A 84 6.91 0.18 -2.27
C THR A 84 5.98 -1.03 -2.08
N ASP A 85 6.16 -1.77 -0.99
CA ASP A 85 5.32 -2.91 -0.63
C ASP A 85 3.84 -2.48 -0.46
N LEU A 86 3.61 -1.32 0.15
CA LEU A 86 2.27 -0.76 0.30
C LEU A 86 1.66 -0.35 -1.04
N ALA A 87 2.44 0.28 -1.94
CA ALA A 87 1.98 0.70 -3.26
C ALA A 87 1.49 -0.50 -4.10
N ASP A 88 2.27 -1.58 -4.12
CA ASP A 88 1.88 -2.82 -4.80
C ASP A 88 0.59 -3.42 -4.24
N ARG A 89 0.48 -3.47 -2.92
CA ARG A 89 -0.71 -4.01 -2.25
C ARG A 89 -1.97 -3.17 -2.52
N LEU A 90 -1.88 -1.84 -2.39
CA LEU A 90 -3.06 -0.97 -2.56
C LEU A 90 -3.63 -1.05 -3.98
N GLY A 91 -2.78 -1.13 -4.99
CA GLY A 91 -3.23 -1.32 -6.36
C GLY A 91 -4.00 -2.63 -6.57
N LYS A 92 -3.60 -3.71 -5.87
CA LYS A 92 -4.30 -5.00 -5.92
C LYS A 92 -5.61 -5.03 -5.14
N LEU A 93 -5.74 -4.18 -4.12
CA LEU A 93 -6.92 -4.14 -3.24
C LEU A 93 -8.08 -3.32 -3.82
N LEU A 94 -7.80 -2.30 -4.63
CA LEU A 94 -8.80 -1.35 -5.14
C LEU A 94 -10.02 -1.99 -5.85
N PRO A 95 -9.86 -3.07 -6.65
CA PRO A 95 -10.99 -3.71 -7.32
C PRO A 95 -12.04 -4.31 -6.37
N ASP A 96 -11.63 -4.67 -5.15
CA ASP A 96 -12.45 -5.42 -4.19
C ASP A 96 -13.18 -4.52 -3.17
N LEU A 97 -12.98 -3.20 -3.22
CA LEU A 97 -13.66 -2.25 -2.33
C LEU A 97 -15.13 -2.06 -2.75
N SER A 98 -16.05 -2.46 -1.86
CA SER A 98 -17.50 -2.28 -2.07
C SER A 98 -17.94 -0.83 -1.97
N GLU A 99 -19.11 -0.51 -2.58
CA GLU A 99 -19.67 0.86 -2.60
C GLU A 99 -20.01 1.42 -1.20
N ASP A 100 -20.46 0.56 -0.27
CA ASP A 100 -20.86 0.95 1.09
C ASP A 100 -19.67 1.14 2.05
N GLU A 101 -18.53 0.48 1.79
CA GLU A 101 -17.28 0.68 2.54
C GLU A 101 -16.52 1.94 2.09
N LYS A 102 -17.01 2.59 1.02
CA LYS A 102 -16.32 3.67 0.30
C LYS A 102 -16.08 4.95 1.11
N ASP A 103 -16.91 5.31 2.10
CA ASP A 103 -16.80 6.65 2.66
C ASP A 103 -15.67 6.87 3.67
N LYS A 104 -15.40 5.93 4.55
CA LYS A 104 -14.27 6.08 5.51
C LYS A 104 -13.03 5.33 5.07
N ALA A 105 -13.19 4.09 4.60
CA ALA A 105 -12.11 3.27 4.10
C ALA A 105 -11.48 3.91 2.85
N TRP A 106 -12.31 4.37 1.92
CA TRP A 106 -11.90 5.04 0.70
C TRP A 106 -11.04 6.29 0.96
N ARG A 107 -11.44 7.17 1.89
CA ARG A 107 -10.67 8.39 2.17
C ARG A 107 -9.25 8.12 2.63
N ALA A 108 -9.04 7.16 3.51
CA ALA A 108 -7.70 6.81 3.99
C ALA A 108 -6.87 6.10 2.90
N THR A 109 -7.47 5.19 2.14
CA THR A 109 -6.80 4.55 1.00
C THR A 109 -6.45 5.57 -0.08
N HIS A 110 -7.37 6.48 -0.43
CA HIS A 110 -7.11 7.56 -1.37
C HIS A 110 -5.99 8.50 -0.88
N GLN A 111 -5.97 8.84 0.40
CA GLN A 111 -4.89 9.62 0.99
C GLN A 111 -3.54 8.89 0.86
N ALA A 112 -3.48 7.61 1.18
CA ALA A 112 -2.26 6.81 1.02
C ALA A 112 -1.79 6.76 -0.44
N LEU A 113 -2.70 6.53 -1.39
CA LEU A 113 -2.39 6.54 -2.83
C LEU A 113 -1.87 7.90 -3.30
N THR A 114 -2.46 9.00 -2.82
CA THR A 114 -2.02 10.37 -3.14
C THR A 114 -0.60 10.65 -2.62
N LEU A 115 -0.26 10.18 -1.42
CA LEU A 115 1.09 10.29 -0.86
C LEU A 115 2.09 9.50 -1.71
N LEU A 116 1.76 8.24 -2.03
CA LEU A 116 2.64 7.36 -2.83
C LEU A 116 2.83 7.85 -4.27
N ALA A 117 1.81 8.47 -4.89
CA ALA A 117 1.91 9.05 -6.23
C ALA A 117 2.84 10.26 -6.31
N ARG A 118 3.14 10.86 -5.15
CA ARG A 118 4.06 12.01 -5.01
C ARG A 118 5.33 11.65 -4.24
N ASP A 119 5.62 10.35 -4.10
CA ASP A 119 6.80 9.89 -3.38
C ASP A 119 8.07 10.42 -4.05
N GLN A 120 9.04 10.82 -3.23
CA GLN A 120 10.34 11.30 -3.72
C GLN A 120 11.15 10.21 -4.45
N LEU A 121 10.89 8.92 -4.14
CA LEU A 121 11.56 7.80 -4.78
C LEU A 121 10.80 7.37 -6.05
N PRO A 122 11.40 7.47 -7.24
CA PRO A 122 10.76 7.02 -8.48
C PRO A 122 10.29 5.57 -8.44
N MET A 123 11.02 4.71 -7.75
CA MET A 123 10.65 3.29 -7.61
C MET A 123 9.25 3.11 -7.02
N VAL A 124 8.90 3.87 -5.96
CA VAL A 124 7.57 3.80 -5.33
C VAL A 124 6.50 4.23 -6.35
N ARG A 125 6.71 5.36 -7.04
CA ARG A 125 5.78 5.86 -8.05
C ARG A 125 5.63 4.91 -9.25
N ARG A 126 6.72 4.24 -9.70
CA ARG A 126 6.68 3.23 -10.77
C ARG A 126 5.84 2.03 -10.38
N VAL A 127 6.04 1.47 -9.18
CA VAL A 127 5.24 0.33 -8.69
C VAL A 127 3.76 0.71 -8.62
N LEU A 128 3.44 1.90 -8.11
CA LEU A 128 2.07 2.38 -8.08
C LEU A 128 1.48 2.54 -9.49
N SER A 129 2.22 3.12 -10.41
CA SER A 129 1.82 3.27 -11.82
C SER A 129 1.52 1.92 -12.46
N GLU A 130 2.43 0.95 -12.31
CA GLU A 130 2.26 -0.40 -12.87
C GLU A 130 1.01 -1.11 -12.32
N THR A 131 0.70 -0.95 -11.04
CA THR A 131 -0.46 -1.58 -10.43
C THR A 131 -1.78 -0.89 -10.78
N LEU A 132 -1.78 0.43 -10.97
CA LEU A 132 -3.00 1.22 -11.25
C LEU A 132 -3.34 1.35 -12.75
N LYS A 133 -2.39 1.16 -13.67
CA LYS A 133 -2.53 1.49 -15.10
C LYS A 133 -3.75 0.91 -15.81
N LYS A 134 -4.29 -0.21 -15.36
CA LYS A 134 -5.45 -0.89 -15.98
C LYS A 134 -6.71 -0.87 -15.12
N LEU A 135 -6.69 -0.20 -13.98
CA LEU A 135 -7.80 -0.21 -13.03
C LEU A 135 -8.81 0.90 -13.32
N PRO A 136 -10.07 0.57 -13.72
CA PRO A 136 -11.11 1.58 -13.91
C PRO A 136 -11.51 2.28 -12.61
N ALA A 137 -11.34 1.60 -11.47
CA ALA A 137 -11.65 2.14 -10.14
C ALA A 137 -10.53 3.01 -9.55
N ALA A 138 -9.41 3.20 -10.26
CA ALA A 138 -8.32 4.05 -9.77
C ALA A 138 -8.77 5.51 -9.64
N PRO A 139 -8.37 6.22 -8.55
CA PRO A 139 -8.73 7.62 -8.37
C PRO A 139 -8.15 8.49 -9.49
N ARG A 140 -9.01 9.29 -10.12
CA ARG A 140 -8.64 10.11 -11.28
C ARG A 140 -7.49 11.09 -10.98
N ASP A 141 -7.51 11.74 -9.83
CA ASP A 141 -6.46 12.68 -9.40
C ASP A 141 -5.10 12.01 -9.21
N VAL A 142 -5.08 10.78 -8.68
CA VAL A 142 -3.88 9.94 -8.57
C VAL A 142 -3.36 9.57 -9.96
N ILE A 143 -4.24 9.12 -10.85
CA ILE A 143 -3.90 8.79 -12.24
C ILE A 143 -3.33 10.00 -12.98
N LEU A 144 -3.93 11.18 -12.85
CA LEU A 144 -3.43 12.43 -13.46
C LEU A 144 -2.07 12.82 -12.88
N THR A 145 -1.84 12.63 -11.59
CA THR A 145 -0.54 12.89 -10.96
C THR A 145 0.55 12.00 -11.59
N LEU A 146 0.29 10.70 -11.72
CA LEU A 146 1.24 9.76 -12.34
C LEU A 146 1.42 9.99 -13.85
N ALA A 147 0.36 10.38 -14.57
CA ALA A 147 0.42 10.69 -15.99
C ALA A 147 1.29 11.91 -16.30
N ASN A 148 1.41 12.87 -15.37
CA ASN A 148 2.23 14.06 -15.46
C ASN A 148 3.60 13.93 -14.79
N ASP A 149 4.03 12.72 -14.44
CA ASP A 149 5.32 12.47 -13.82
C ASP A 149 6.46 12.78 -14.82
N GLU A 150 7.53 13.39 -14.33
CA GLU A 150 8.74 13.65 -15.12
C GLU A 150 9.49 12.37 -15.52
N ASP A 151 9.30 11.29 -14.75
CA ASP A 151 9.87 9.98 -15.03
C ASP A 151 8.98 9.22 -16.03
N THR A 152 9.50 8.96 -17.22
CA THR A 152 8.78 8.27 -18.29
C THR A 152 8.39 6.85 -17.94
N ASP A 153 9.12 6.18 -17.02
CA ASP A 153 8.78 4.85 -16.55
C ASP A 153 7.58 4.88 -15.56
N VAL A 154 7.27 6.06 -15.03
CA VAL A 154 6.05 6.30 -14.21
C VAL A 154 4.90 6.72 -15.12
N ALA A 155 5.07 7.73 -15.94
CA ALA A 155 4.01 8.30 -16.78
C ALA A 155 3.58 7.34 -17.91
N GLY A 156 4.54 6.68 -18.56
CA GLY A 156 4.31 5.85 -19.75
C GLY A 156 3.23 4.78 -19.59
N PRO A 157 3.29 3.93 -18.55
CA PRO A 157 2.27 2.91 -18.32
C PRO A 157 0.86 3.49 -18.16
N ILE A 158 0.72 4.61 -17.47
CA ILE A 158 -0.57 5.28 -17.28
C ILE A 158 -1.09 5.87 -18.60
N LEU A 159 -0.27 6.59 -19.33
CA LEU A 159 -0.65 7.19 -20.62
C LEU A 159 -1.04 6.14 -21.66
N GLN A 160 -0.42 4.97 -21.62
CA GLN A 160 -0.65 3.91 -22.60
C GLN A 160 -1.88 3.05 -22.27
N PHE A 161 -2.20 2.82 -20.99
CA PHE A 161 -3.13 1.76 -20.62
C PHE A 161 -4.29 2.22 -19.72
N SER A 162 -4.27 3.44 -19.16
CA SER A 162 -5.28 3.82 -18.19
C SER A 162 -6.65 4.08 -18.82
N PRO A 163 -7.70 3.35 -18.38
CA PRO A 163 -9.07 3.61 -18.82
C PRO A 163 -9.70 4.85 -18.17
N VAL A 164 -9.00 5.48 -17.21
CA VAL A 164 -9.47 6.64 -16.46
C VAL A 164 -9.21 7.96 -17.21
N LEU A 165 -8.16 7.98 -18.07
CA LEU A 165 -7.79 9.16 -18.85
C LEU A 165 -8.77 9.37 -20.02
N THR A 166 -9.14 10.64 -20.21
CA THR A 166 -9.90 11.11 -21.39
C THR A 166 -8.95 11.61 -22.48
N ASP A 167 -9.49 11.78 -23.70
CA ASP A 167 -8.70 12.38 -24.81
C ASP A 167 -8.19 13.79 -24.46
N ASP A 168 -9.00 14.59 -23.73
CA ASP A 168 -8.60 15.91 -23.27
C ASP A 168 -7.43 15.85 -22.28
N ASP A 169 -7.40 14.85 -21.39
CA ASP A 169 -6.28 14.63 -20.48
C ASP A 169 -5.01 14.30 -21.25
N LEU A 170 -5.11 13.40 -22.22
CA LEU A 170 -3.96 13.02 -23.05
C LEU A 170 -3.40 14.22 -23.84
N LEU A 171 -4.27 15.06 -24.39
CA LEU A 171 -3.89 16.28 -25.08
C LEU A 171 -3.20 17.29 -24.15
N SER A 172 -3.62 17.35 -22.87
CA SER A 172 -3.04 18.26 -21.89
C SER A 172 -1.63 17.85 -21.42
N VAL A 173 -1.34 16.54 -21.42
CA VAL A 173 -0.04 15.98 -21.00
C VAL A 173 1.00 16.04 -22.12
N ILE A 174 0.56 15.97 -23.40
CA ILE A 174 1.48 16.12 -24.55
C ILE A 174 1.97 17.57 -24.59
N PRO A 175 3.27 17.84 -24.37
CA PRO A 175 3.78 19.19 -24.49
C PRO A 175 3.46 19.69 -25.90
N SER A 176 2.93 20.92 -26.02
CA SER A 176 2.82 21.61 -27.28
C SER A 176 4.24 21.81 -27.78
N SER A 177 4.78 20.87 -28.55
CA SER A 177 6.06 21.04 -29.23
C SER A 177 5.88 22.22 -30.15
N PRO A 178 6.66 23.30 -29.99
CA PRO A 178 6.69 24.32 -31.03
C PRO A 178 7.25 23.69 -32.31
N LEU A 179 6.49 23.79 -33.38
CA LEU A 179 6.92 23.47 -34.73
C LEU A 179 8.12 24.33 -35.11
#